data_345896eecfe1964ac01e705ec4089917
#
_entry.id   345896eecfe1964ac01e705ec4089917
#
_cell.length_a   1.000
_cell.length_b   1.000
_cell.length_c   1.000
_cell.angle_alpha   90.00
_cell.angle_beta   90.00
_cell.angle_gamma   90.00
#
_symmetry.space_group_name_H-M   'P 1'
#
loop_
_entity.id
_entity.type
_entity.pdbx_description
1 polymer ?
#
loop_
_entity_poly.entity_id
_entity_poly.type
_entity_poly.pdbx_seq_one_letter_code
_entity_poly.pdbx_strand_id
1 'polypeptide(L)'
;MSIYTKAGDRGFTSTMNRKNIPKNSPIFSVLGTLDEVNSTLGTAKSHLNPDLSVKVEQLQKDIYALNGELAGAEKFATAEKIKAQEQEIDAIMSQTGSFTEFITPGKTAGGAALDVARTVMRRCEREAIALSQIGGISREVLSWINRTSDYIYAMARLADADNTVTEKAEIVPEIKTAISTEGIHLAVAHRNLSDIADDLCKVVIMKAREQGIKVVAAVCDNGGNLLSLKRDDDAFIASIDIAINKAFTSTSLKMSTEQ
;
A
#
# COMPACT_ATOMS: atom_id res chain seq x y z
N MET A 1 -2.51 32.41 3.09
CA MET A 1 -3.90 31.94 2.93
C MET A 1 -4.10 30.81 3.94
N SER A 2 -5.18 30.81 4.74
CA SER A 2 -5.42 29.71 5.70
C SER A 2 -5.95 28.49 4.95
N ILE A 3 -5.48 27.30 5.31
CA ILE A 3 -5.93 26.03 4.74
C ILE A 3 -7.32 25.63 5.26
N TYR A 4 -7.76 26.15 6.39
CA TYR A 4 -9.05 25.86 7.01
C TYR A 4 -9.98 27.08 6.94
N THR A 5 -11.27 26.81 6.69
CA THR A 5 -12.33 27.84 6.63
C THR A 5 -13.30 27.76 7.79
N LYS A 6 -13.26 26.70 8.62
CA LYS A 6 -14.20 26.37 9.71
C LYS A 6 -15.65 26.17 9.24
N ALA A 7 -15.93 26.27 7.95
CA ALA A 7 -17.29 26.13 7.40
C ALA A 7 -17.87 24.71 7.61
N GLY A 8 -16.98 23.70 7.74
CA GLY A 8 -17.37 22.30 7.91
C GLY A 8 -17.55 21.82 9.35
N ASP A 9 -17.35 22.68 10.38
CA ASP A 9 -17.32 22.26 11.80
C ASP A 9 -18.69 21.80 12.32
N ARG A 10 -19.77 22.17 11.63
CA ARG A 10 -21.14 21.78 11.98
C ARG A 10 -21.60 20.49 11.33
N GLY A 11 -20.70 19.69 10.72
CA GLY A 11 -21.04 18.41 10.09
C GLY A 11 -21.64 18.53 8.69
N PHE A 12 -21.63 19.72 8.08
CA PHE A 12 -22.10 19.95 6.73
C PHE A 12 -20.95 20.40 5.82
N THR A 13 -21.09 20.13 4.52
CA THR A 13 -20.14 20.55 3.48
C THR A 13 -20.90 20.82 2.18
N SER A 14 -20.18 21.15 1.11
CA SER A 14 -20.76 21.44 -0.21
C SER A 14 -19.93 20.76 -1.29
N THR A 15 -20.59 20.37 -2.38
CA THR A 15 -19.96 20.04 -3.66
C THR A 15 -20.07 21.25 -4.59
N MET A 16 -19.57 21.12 -5.82
CA MET A 16 -19.63 22.23 -6.79
C MET A 16 -21.08 22.65 -7.14
N ASN A 17 -21.99 21.66 -7.20
CA ASN A 17 -23.38 21.86 -7.61
C ASN A 17 -24.40 21.77 -6.45
N ARG A 18 -23.99 21.38 -5.23
CA ARG A 18 -24.89 21.26 -4.08
C ARG A 18 -24.27 21.89 -2.84
N LYS A 19 -25.07 22.58 -2.04
CA LYS A 19 -24.67 23.23 -0.79
C LYS A 19 -25.32 22.56 0.40
N ASN A 20 -24.67 22.68 1.54
CA ASN A 20 -25.20 22.26 2.85
C ASN A 20 -25.59 20.78 2.90
N ILE A 21 -24.70 19.89 2.43
CA ILE A 21 -24.88 18.45 2.42
C ILE A 21 -24.27 17.90 3.72
N PRO A 22 -24.97 17.00 4.45
CA PRO A 22 -24.37 16.32 5.61
C PRO A 22 -23.11 15.55 5.21
N LYS A 23 -22.04 15.66 5.99
CA LYS A 23 -20.75 14.98 5.71
C LYS A 23 -20.85 13.44 5.72
N ASN A 24 -21.87 12.87 6.35
CA ASN A 24 -22.17 11.45 6.35
C ASN A 24 -23.04 11.00 5.17
N SER A 25 -23.30 11.86 4.19
CA SER A 25 -24.04 11.47 2.98
C SER A 25 -23.23 10.46 2.16
N PRO A 26 -23.87 9.45 1.53
CA PRO A 26 -23.18 8.37 0.79
C PRO A 26 -22.19 8.85 -0.28
N ILE A 27 -22.45 10.00 -0.89
CA ILE A 27 -21.52 10.60 -1.87
C ILE A 27 -20.13 10.86 -1.26
N PHE A 28 -20.06 11.30 0.00
CA PHE A 28 -18.78 11.55 0.66
C PHE A 28 -18.05 10.27 1.08
N SER A 29 -18.75 9.16 1.26
CA SER A 29 -18.11 7.85 1.40
C SER A 29 -17.36 7.50 0.12
N VAL A 30 -18.00 7.61 -1.04
CA VAL A 30 -17.35 7.33 -2.34
C VAL A 30 -16.18 8.28 -2.59
N LEU A 31 -16.38 9.59 -2.44
CA LEU A 31 -15.32 10.59 -2.63
C LEU A 31 -14.13 10.35 -1.69
N GLY A 32 -14.39 10.08 -0.42
CA GLY A 32 -13.36 9.82 0.58
C GLY A 32 -12.60 8.52 0.33
N THR A 33 -13.30 7.47 -0.11
CA THR A 33 -12.65 6.20 -0.45
C THR A 33 -11.81 6.32 -1.72
N LEU A 34 -12.21 7.12 -2.71
CA LEU A 34 -11.37 7.46 -3.87
C LEU A 34 -10.11 8.24 -3.46
N ASP A 35 -10.23 9.16 -2.49
CA ASP A 35 -9.08 9.87 -1.92
C ASP A 35 -8.11 8.92 -1.21
N GLU A 36 -8.63 7.92 -0.48
CA GLU A 36 -7.84 6.88 0.16
C GLU A 36 -7.09 6.01 -0.87
N VAL A 37 -7.77 5.62 -1.97
CA VAL A 37 -7.11 4.94 -3.11
C VAL A 37 -5.98 5.80 -3.65
N ASN A 38 -6.24 7.08 -3.88
CA ASN A 38 -5.27 8.00 -4.47
C ASN A 38 -4.02 8.17 -3.57
N SER A 39 -4.22 8.25 -2.26
CA SER A 39 -3.14 8.31 -1.28
C SER A 39 -2.33 7.01 -1.24
N THR A 40 -3.00 5.86 -1.31
CA THR A 40 -2.35 4.54 -1.34
C THR A 40 -1.55 4.33 -2.64
N LEU A 41 -2.07 4.80 -3.78
CA LEU A 41 -1.33 4.84 -5.05
C LEU A 41 -0.07 5.71 -4.94
N GLY A 42 -0.13 6.83 -4.21
CA GLY A 42 1.03 7.67 -3.91
C GLY A 42 2.11 6.90 -3.14
N THR A 43 1.72 6.08 -2.18
CA THR A 43 2.64 5.19 -1.46
C THR A 43 3.26 4.15 -2.40
N ALA A 44 2.44 3.49 -3.24
CA ALA A 44 2.94 2.53 -4.22
C ALA A 44 3.97 3.16 -5.16
N LYS A 45 3.67 4.36 -5.68
CA LYS A 45 4.52 5.08 -6.63
C LYS A 45 5.96 5.26 -6.17
N SER A 46 6.20 5.42 -4.86
CA SER A 46 7.55 5.58 -4.30
C SER A 46 8.40 4.30 -4.34
N HIS A 47 7.80 3.16 -4.62
CA HIS A 47 8.43 1.84 -4.66
C HIS A 47 8.38 1.18 -6.05
N LEU A 48 8.01 1.92 -7.09
CA LEU A 48 7.86 1.42 -8.45
C LEU A 48 8.99 1.94 -9.33
N ASN A 49 9.26 1.23 -10.43
CA ASN A 49 10.13 1.73 -11.49
C ASN A 49 9.53 2.99 -12.16
N PRO A 50 10.32 3.78 -12.90
CA PRO A 50 9.86 5.03 -13.50
C PRO A 50 8.65 4.87 -14.42
N ASP A 51 8.62 3.82 -15.25
CA ASP A 51 7.56 3.61 -16.24
C ASP A 51 6.21 3.30 -15.55
N LEU A 52 6.24 2.43 -14.56
CA LEU A 52 5.04 2.10 -13.79
C LEU A 52 4.61 3.26 -12.89
N SER A 53 5.57 4.04 -12.35
CA SER A 53 5.29 5.28 -11.60
C SER A 53 4.51 6.29 -12.44
N VAL A 54 4.84 6.45 -13.73
CA VAL A 54 4.12 7.35 -14.65
C VAL A 54 2.67 6.87 -14.85
N LYS A 55 2.45 5.56 -15.02
CA LYS A 55 1.10 4.98 -15.14
C LYS A 55 0.26 5.21 -13.87
N VAL A 56 0.86 4.99 -12.71
CA VAL A 56 0.21 5.26 -11.41
C VAL A 56 -0.11 6.73 -11.23
N GLU A 57 0.79 7.64 -11.62
CA GLU A 57 0.54 9.08 -11.56
C GLU A 57 -0.59 9.50 -12.49
N GLN A 58 -0.69 8.91 -13.69
CA GLN A 58 -1.82 9.18 -14.59
C GLN A 58 -3.14 8.69 -13.97
N LEU A 59 -3.15 7.50 -13.37
CA LEU A 59 -4.33 7.00 -12.66
C LEU A 59 -4.74 7.91 -11.49
N GLN A 60 -3.80 8.46 -10.74
CA GLN A 60 -4.08 9.44 -9.69
C GLN A 60 -4.79 10.70 -10.25
N LYS A 61 -4.34 11.21 -11.41
CA LYS A 61 -4.99 12.34 -12.10
C LYS A 61 -6.39 11.99 -12.58
N ASP A 62 -6.58 10.78 -13.10
CA ASP A 62 -7.88 10.28 -13.54
C ASP A 62 -8.86 10.11 -12.35
N ILE A 63 -8.39 9.66 -11.19
CA ILE A 63 -9.19 9.61 -9.95
C ILE A 63 -9.60 11.02 -9.50
N TYR A 64 -8.73 12.02 -9.58
CA TYR A 64 -9.11 13.40 -9.29
C TYR A 64 -10.18 13.93 -10.25
N ALA A 65 -10.08 13.59 -11.53
CA ALA A 65 -11.10 13.97 -12.51
C ALA A 65 -12.45 13.29 -12.24
N LEU A 66 -12.44 12.01 -11.85
CA LEU A 66 -13.64 11.30 -11.42
C LEU A 66 -14.26 11.91 -10.15
N ASN A 67 -13.44 12.25 -9.16
CA ASN A 67 -13.89 12.97 -7.97
C ASN A 67 -14.54 14.31 -8.34
N GLY A 68 -13.98 15.01 -9.35
CA GLY A 68 -14.55 16.22 -9.90
C GLY A 68 -15.95 15.98 -10.50
N GLU A 69 -16.13 14.96 -11.34
CA GLU A 69 -17.44 14.58 -11.90
C GLU A 69 -18.47 14.29 -10.80
N LEU A 70 -18.10 13.48 -9.80
CA LEU A 70 -18.97 13.14 -8.68
C LEU A 70 -19.31 14.37 -7.82
N ALA A 71 -18.43 15.36 -7.77
CA ALA A 71 -18.66 16.62 -7.09
C ALA A 71 -19.44 17.65 -7.95
N GLY A 72 -19.77 17.33 -9.20
CA GLY A 72 -20.55 18.17 -10.09
C GLY A 72 -19.75 18.95 -11.14
N ALA A 73 -18.49 18.58 -11.39
CA ALA A 73 -17.71 19.08 -12.51
C ALA A 73 -18.07 18.36 -13.83
N GLU A 74 -17.28 18.58 -14.87
CA GLU A 74 -17.45 17.95 -16.16
C GLU A 74 -17.37 16.41 -16.10
N LYS A 75 -18.10 15.75 -17.02
CA LYS A 75 -18.13 14.30 -17.14
C LYS A 75 -16.73 13.78 -17.54
N PHE A 76 -16.17 12.93 -16.71
CA PHE A 76 -14.88 12.25 -16.94
C PHE A 76 -15.05 10.80 -17.39
N ALA A 77 -15.93 10.03 -16.73
CA ALA A 77 -16.14 8.62 -17.03
C ALA A 77 -16.94 8.47 -18.34
N THR A 78 -16.23 8.08 -19.40
CA THR A 78 -16.80 7.84 -20.74
C THR A 78 -16.46 6.43 -21.23
N ALA A 79 -17.17 5.96 -22.25
CA ALA A 79 -16.89 4.66 -22.88
C ALA A 79 -15.45 4.57 -23.42
N GLU A 80 -14.92 5.69 -23.95
CA GLU A 80 -13.55 5.79 -24.46
C GLU A 80 -12.53 5.61 -23.33
N LYS A 81 -12.76 6.26 -22.18
CA LYS A 81 -11.87 6.12 -20.99
C LYS A 81 -11.88 4.70 -20.46
N ILE A 82 -13.03 4.04 -20.39
CA ILE A 82 -13.15 2.65 -19.97
C ILE A 82 -12.39 1.75 -20.95
N LYS A 83 -12.60 1.93 -22.27
CA LYS A 83 -11.91 1.16 -23.30
C LYS A 83 -10.39 1.36 -23.27
N ALA A 84 -9.93 2.58 -23.04
CA ALA A 84 -8.50 2.85 -22.90
C ALA A 84 -7.90 2.10 -21.70
N GLN A 85 -8.62 2.04 -20.58
CA GLN A 85 -8.19 1.29 -19.40
C GLN A 85 -8.15 -0.22 -19.65
N GLU A 86 -9.13 -0.77 -20.38
CA GLU A 86 -9.14 -2.18 -20.81
C GLU A 86 -7.93 -2.50 -21.69
N GLN A 87 -7.58 -1.62 -22.63
CA GLN A 87 -6.39 -1.79 -23.49
C GLN A 87 -5.09 -1.79 -22.68
N GLU A 88 -4.98 -0.93 -21.67
CA GLU A 88 -3.83 -0.91 -20.77
C GLU A 88 -3.73 -2.19 -19.94
N ILE A 89 -4.84 -2.71 -19.44
CA ILE A 89 -4.90 -4.00 -18.72
C ILE A 89 -4.40 -5.12 -19.64
N ASP A 90 -4.94 -5.22 -20.85
CA ASP A 90 -4.57 -6.26 -21.82
C ASP A 90 -3.08 -6.18 -22.17
N ALA A 91 -2.55 -4.97 -22.36
CA ALA A 91 -1.13 -4.75 -22.65
C ALA A 91 -0.22 -5.21 -21.51
N ILE A 92 -0.60 -4.93 -20.26
CA ILE A 92 0.14 -5.39 -19.08
C ILE A 92 0.04 -6.91 -18.93
N MET A 93 -1.16 -7.45 -19.05
CA MET A 93 -1.39 -8.90 -18.92
C MET A 93 -0.67 -9.72 -19.99
N SER A 94 -0.46 -9.15 -21.18
CA SER A 94 0.34 -9.80 -22.23
C SER A 94 1.82 -9.92 -21.85
N GLN A 95 2.34 -9.06 -20.99
CA GLN A 95 3.72 -9.07 -20.51
C GLN A 95 3.92 -10.01 -19.30
N THR A 96 2.92 -10.08 -18.41
CA THR A 96 3.01 -10.83 -17.16
C THR A 96 2.48 -12.26 -17.28
N GLY A 97 1.79 -12.56 -18.37
CA GLY A 97 1.10 -13.86 -18.59
C GLY A 97 -0.26 -13.95 -17.87
N SER A 98 -1.01 -15.01 -18.16
CA SER A 98 -2.25 -15.29 -17.45
C SER A 98 -1.98 -16.01 -16.14
N PHE A 99 -2.57 -15.52 -15.06
CA PHE A 99 -2.46 -16.16 -13.74
C PHE A 99 -3.57 -17.20 -13.59
N THR A 100 -3.20 -18.46 -13.46
CA THR A 100 -4.12 -19.59 -13.23
C THR A 100 -4.30 -19.91 -11.75
N GLU A 101 -3.46 -19.34 -10.88
CA GLU A 101 -3.46 -19.57 -9.44
C GLU A 101 -3.70 -18.27 -8.66
N PHE A 102 -4.19 -18.42 -7.43
CA PHE A 102 -4.30 -17.28 -6.51
C PHE A 102 -2.91 -16.79 -6.11
N ILE A 103 -2.64 -15.50 -6.36
CA ILE A 103 -1.39 -14.88 -6.00
C ILE A 103 -1.53 -14.26 -4.61
N THR A 104 -0.64 -14.65 -3.71
CA THR A 104 -0.54 -14.01 -2.39
C THR A 104 0.09 -12.63 -2.54
N PRO A 105 -0.57 -11.55 -2.05
CA PRO A 105 -0.02 -10.20 -2.08
C PRO A 105 1.29 -10.09 -1.28
N GLY A 106 2.17 -9.17 -1.69
CA GLY A 106 3.34 -8.81 -0.87
C GLY A 106 4.69 -9.28 -1.40
N LYS A 107 4.80 -9.67 -2.67
CA LYS A 107 6.07 -10.08 -3.27
C LYS A 107 7.06 -8.91 -3.35
N THR A 108 6.58 -7.71 -3.72
CA THR A 108 7.37 -6.47 -3.72
C THR A 108 6.67 -5.39 -2.91
N ALA A 109 7.40 -4.38 -2.41
CA ALA A 109 6.80 -3.26 -1.68
C ALA A 109 5.81 -2.46 -2.55
N GLY A 110 6.16 -2.23 -3.82
CA GLY A 110 5.29 -1.56 -4.78
C GLY A 110 4.05 -2.38 -5.11
N GLY A 111 4.22 -3.69 -5.39
CA GLY A 111 3.11 -4.62 -5.64
C GLY A 111 2.18 -4.75 -4.45
N ALA A 112 2.71 -4.87 -3.22
CA ALA A 112 1.93 -4.91 -1.99
C ALA A 112 1.08 -3.64 -1.78
N ALA A 113 1.66 -2.46 -1.99
CA ALA A 113 0.94 -1.19 -1.87
C ALA A 113 -0.16 -1.05 -2.95
N LEU A 114 0.10 -1.51 -4.18
CA LEU A 114 -0.92 -1.59 -5.24
C LEU A 114 -2.04 -2.57 -4.88
N ASP A 115 -1.73 -3.73 -4.27
CA ASP A 115 -2.77 -4.66 -3.80
C ASP A 115 -3.65 -4.04 -2.71
N VAL A 116 -3.09 -3.23 -1.81
CA VAL A 116 -3.88 -2.45 -0.84
C VAL A 116 -4.79 -1.46 -1.59
N ALA A 117 -4.25 -0.66 -2.53
CA ALA A 117 -5.03 0.27 -3.34
C ALA A 117 -6.18 -0.43 -4.07
N ARG A 118 -5.94 -1.61 -4.65
CA ARG A 118 -6.96 -2.45 -5.28
C ARG A 118 -8.08 -2.83 -4.31
N THR A 119 -7.76 -3.26 -3.10
CA THR A 119 -8.79 -3.66 -2.13
C THR A 119 -9.62 -2.47 -1.65
N VAL A 120 -9.01 -1.30 -1.52
CA VAL A 120 -9.71 -0.04 -1.22
C VAL A 120 -10.61 0.37 -2.40
N MET A 121 -10.14 0.26 -3.66
CA MET A 121 -10.95 0.53 -4.85
C MET A 121 -12.18 -0.39 -4.91
N ARG A 122 -12.07 -1.66 -4.56
CA ARG A 122 -13.20 -2.59 -4.47
C ARG A 122 -14.18 -2.23 -3.33
N ARG A 123 -13.71 -1.59 -2.27
CA ARG A 123 -14.59 -1.00 -1.26
C ARG A 123 -15.33 0.20 -1.85
N CYS A 124 -14.63 1.08 -2.54
CA CYS A 124 -15.23 2.21 -3.27
C CYS A 124 -16.31 1.75 -4.25
N GLU A 125 -16.08 0.68 -5.01
CA GLU A 125 -17.07 0.09 -5.92
C GLU A 125 -18.37 -0.28 -5.19
N ARG A 126 -18.30 -0.95 -4.04
CA ARG A 126 -19.49 -1.31 -3.26
C ARG A 126 -20.25 -0.09 -2.75
N GLU A 127 -19.54 0.95 -2.31
CA GLU A 127 -20.13 2.22 -1.88
C GLU A 127 -20.77 2.97 -3.05
N ALA A 128 -20.13 2.95 -4.23
CA ALA A 128 -20.64 3.52 -5.45
C ALA A 128 -21.91 2.80 -5.94
N ILE A 129 -21.96 1.46 -5.85
CA ILE A 129 -23.16 0.68 -6.15
C ILE A 129 -24.31 1.10 -5.22
N ALA A 130 -24.06 1.22 -3.91
CA ALA A 130 -25.09 1.68 -2.97
C ALA A 130 -25.60 3.09 -3.31
N LEU A 131 -24.70 4.01 -3.69
CA LEU A 131 -25.06 5.37 -4.12
C LEU A 131 -25.85 5.37 -5.44
N SER A 132 -25.55 4.47 -6.37
CA SER A 132 -26.25 4.37 -7.65
C SER A 132 -27.72 3.99 -7.50
N GLN A 133 -28.08 3.20 -6.46
CA GLN A 133 -29.46 2.79 -6.17
C GLN A 133 -30.36 3.97 -5.78
N ILE A 134 -29.79 5.06 -5.32
CA ILE A 134 -30.50 6.29 -4.98
C ILE A 134 -30.32 7.39 -6.05
N GLY A 135 -29.80 7.04 -7.23
CA GLY A 135 -29.71 7.93 -8.40
C GLY A 135 -28.53 8.89 -8.39
N GLY A 136 -27.46 8.59 -7.64
CA GLY A 136 -26.30 9.50 -7.49
C GLY A 136 -25.15 9.29 -8.46
N ILE A 137 -25.12 8.19 -9.25
CA ILE A 137 -23.96 7.80 -10.08
C ILE A 137 -24.41 7.22 -11.42
N SER A 138 -23.69 7.54 -12.50
CA SER A 138 -23.92 6.97 -13.82
C SER A 138 -23.36 5.54 -13.93
N ARG A 139 -23.82 4.81 -14.96
CA ARG A 139 -23.34 3.46 -15.26
C ARG A 139 -21.87 3.48 -15.67
N GLU A 140 -21.45 4.51 -16.40
CA GLU A 140 -20.06 4.68 -16.85
C GLU A 140 -19.12 4.86 -15.66
N VAL A 141 -19.51 5.62 -14.64
CA VAL A 141 -18.74 5.78 -13.39
C VAL A 141 -18.54 4.42 -12.71
N LEU A 142 -19.62 3.63 -12.55
CA LEU A 142 -19.52 2.29 -11.96
C LEU A 142 -18.59 1.38 -12.77
N SER A 143 -18.73 1.40 -14.10
CA SER A 143 -17.88 0.58 -14.99
C SER A 143 -16.42 1.00 -14.90
N TRP A 144 -16.13 2.30 -14.84
CA TRP A 144 -14.78 2.82 -14.70
C TRP A 144 -14.15 2.41 -13.35
N ILE A 145 -14.87 2.55 -12.24
CA ILE A 145 -14.41 2.13 -10.90
C ILE A 145 -14.10 0.63 -10.88
N ASN A 146 -14.98 -0.20 -11.42
CA ASN A 146 -14.78 -1.64 -11.51
C ASN A 146 -13.51 -1.96 -12.31
N ARG A 147 -13.35 -1.38 -13.50
CA ARG A 147 -12.21 -1.58 -14.36
C ARG A 147 -10.90 -1.07 -13.76
N THR A 148 -10.97 0.00 -12.95
CA THR A 148 -9.81 0.52 -12.22
C THR A 148 -9.27 -0.50 -11.21
N SER A 149 -10.13 -1.31 -10.57
CA SER A 149 -9.65 -2.35 -9.67
C SER A 149 -8.85 -3.43 -10.41
N ASP A 150 -9.23 -3.77 -11.64
CA ASP A 150 -8.52 -4.72 -12.50
C ASP A 150 -7.21 -4.11 -13.01
N TYR A 151 -7.21 -2.83 -13.35
CA TYR A 151 -6.01 -2.11 -13.77
C TYR A 151 -4.96 -2.03 -12.67
N ILE A 152 -5.37 -1.73 -11.44
CA ILE A 152 -4.46 -1.74 -10.27
C ILE A 152 -3.91 -3.13 -10.04
N TYR A 153 -4.73 -4.19 -10.20
CA TYR A 153 -4.26 -5.57 -10.09
C TYR A 153 -3.18 -5.88 -11.14
N ALA A 154 -3.43 -5.53 -12.41
CA ALA A 154 -2.46 -5.75 -13.48
C ALA A 154 -1.13 -5.02 -13.18
N MET A 155 -1.19 -3.76 -12.75
CA MET A 155 0.00 -3.01 -12.34
C MET A 155 0.72 -3.63 -11.14
N ALA A 156 0.00 -4.19 -10.18
CA ALA A 156 0.61 -4.89 -9.05
C ALA A 156 1.38 -6.14 -9.52
N ARG A 157 0.82 -6.90 -10.45
CA ARG A 157 1.51 -8.08 -11.02
C ARG A 157 2.72 -7.68 -11.87
N LEU A 158 2.63 -6.57 -12.59
CA LEU A 158 3.78 -6.04 -13.33
C LEU A 158 4.91 -5.59 -12.37
N ALA A 159 4.56 -4.92 -11.26
CA ALA A 159 5.52 -4.56 -10.22
C ALA A 159 6.18 -5.78 -9.59
N ASP A 160 5.43 -6.87 -9.39
CA ASP A 160 5.96 -8.12 -8.84
C ASP A 160 6.83 -8.91 -9.82
N ALA A 161 6.66 -8.68 -11.14
CA ALA A 161 7.48 -9.30 -12.19
C ALA A 161 8.77 -8.53 -12.47
N ASP A 162 8.86 -7.26 -12.04
CA ASP A 162 10.00 -6.39 -12.29
C ASP A 162 11.15 -6.69 -11.31
N ASN A 163 12.14 -7.41 -11.81
CA ASN A 163 13.35 -7.76 -11.05
C ASN A 163 14.26 -6.57 -10.75
N THR A 164 14.11 -5.43 -11.47
CA THR A 164 14.99 -4.25 -11.27
C THR A 164 14.71 -3.53 -9.94
N VAL A 165 13.50 -3.68 -9.38
CA VAL A 165 13.13 -3.11 -8.08
C VAL A 165 13.57 -4.01 -6.94
N THR A 166 13.70 -5.32 -7.18
CA THR A 166 14.19 -6.30 -6.20
C THR A 166 15.68 -6.07 -5.88
N GLU A 167 16.48 -5.61 -6.83
CA GLU A 167 17.90 -5.30 -6.59
C GLU A 167 18.13 -4.13 -5.62
N LYS A 168 17.18 -3.20 -5.47
CA LYS A 168 17.26 -2.15 -4.43
C LYS A 168 16.89 -2.65 -3.03
N ALA A 169 16.24 -3.81 -2.92
CA ALA A 169 15.92 -4.49 -1.65
C ALA A 169 17.01 -5.53 -1.28
N GLU A 170 17.91 -5.88 -2.22
CA GLU A 170 19.01 -6.85 -2.01
C GLU A 170 20.27 -6.25 -1.32
N ILE A 171 20.11 -5.24 -0.47
CA ILE A 171 21.20 -4.87 0.46
C ILE A 171 21.27 -5.88 1.65
N VAL A 172 20.62 -7.03 1.55
CA VAL A 172 20.49 -7.97 2.66
C VAL A 172 21.29 -9.28 2.56
N PRO A 173 22.01 -9.65 1.49
CA PRO A 173 22.76 -10.91 1.49
C PRO A 173 23.88 -10.96 2.54
N GLU A 174 24.52 -9.84 2.83
CA GLU A 174 25.65 -9.80 3.77
C GLU A 174 25.25 -9.84 5.24
N ILE A 175 24.05 -9.39 5.59
CA ILE A 175 23.55 -9.49 6.98
C ILE A 175 23.26 -10.94 7.37
N LYS A 176 22.85 -11.79 6.42
CA LYS A 176 22.63 -13.23 6.67
C LYS A 176 23.90 -13.96 7.02
N THR A 177 25.03 -13.58 6.44
CA THR A 177 26.33 -14.23 6.69
C THR A 177 26.96 -13.79 8.03
N ALA A 178 26.58 -12.63 8.56
CA ALA A 178 27.10 -12.12 9.83
C ALA A 178 26.37 -12.69 11.07
N ILE A 179 25.21 -13.32 10.88
CA ILE A 179 24.50 -14.09 11.93
C ILE A 179 24.81 -15.58 11.70
N SER A 180 26.08 -15.94 11.53
CA SER A 180 26.47 -17.33 11.62
C SER A 180 26.32 -17.80 13.08
N THR A 181 25.72 -18.95 13.25
CA THR A 181 25.29 -19.56 14.50
C THR A 181 26.42 -19.78 15.53
N GLU A 182 27.67 -19.59 15.16
CA GLU A 182 28.84 -19.88 16.04
C GLU A 182 29.10 -18.80 17.10
N GLY A 183 28.64 -17.56 16.91
CA GLY A 183 28.82 -16.49 17.92
C GLY A 183 27.75 -16.43 19.00
N ILE A 184 26.61 -17.07 18.79
CA ILE A 184 25.42 -16.96 19.68
C ILE A 184 25.38 -18.10 20.72
N HIS A 185 26.03 -19.22 20.48
CA HIS A 185 25.94 -20.41 21.37
C HIS A 185 26.59 -20.27 22.71
N LEU A 186 27.48 -19.32 22.98
CA LEU A 186 28.23 -19.24 24.24
C LEU A 186 27.59 -18.36 25.34
N ALA A 187 26.50 -17.65 25.09
CA ALA A 187 25.95 -16.69 26.07
C ALA A 187 24.52 -17.02 26.56
N VAL A 188 23.93 -18.14 26.15
CA VAL A 188 22.48 -18.39 26.30
C VAL A 188 22.14 -19.12 27.64
N ALA A 189 23.09 -19.64 28.36
CA ALA A 189 22.79 -20.59 29.44
C ALA A 189 22.03 -20.03 30.67
N HIS A 190 21.89 -18.68 30.84
CA HIS A 190 21.19 -18.07 31.98
C HIS A 190 20.52 -16.70 31.69
N ARG A 191 20.20 -16.39 30.43
CA ARG A 191 19.56 -15.10 30.06
C ARG A 191 18.08 -15.32 29.73
N ASN A 192 17.24 -14.37 30.14
CA ASN A 192 15.83 -14.39 29.74
C ASN A 192 15.67 -14.05 28.24
N LEU A 193 14.52 -14.45 27.68
CA LEU A 193 14.24 -14.31 26.25
C LEU A 193 14.23 -12.84 25.80
N SER A 194 13.82 -11.93 26.69
CA SER A 194 13.77 -10.48 26.42
C SER A 194 15.17 -9.88 26.29
N ASP A 195 16.13 -10.29 27.11
CA ASP A 195 17.52 -9.80 27.02
C ASP A 195 18.19 -10.25 25.73
N ILE A 196 17.90 -11.47 25.30
CA ILE A 196 18.39 -12.02 24.03
C ILE A 196 17.77 -11.22 22.86
N ALA A 197 16.47 -10.94 22.89
CA ALA A 197 15.77 -10.16 21.89
C ALA A 197 16.32 -8.72 21.78
N ASP A 198 16.64 -8.12 22.92
CA ASP A 198 17.24 -6.79 23.00
C ASP A 198 18.62 -6.72 22.35
N ASP A 199 19.45 -7.71 22.59
CA ASP A 199 20.79 -7.77 22.01
C ASP A 199 20.74 -8.06 20.51
N LEU A 200 19.83 -8.91 20.05
CA LEU A 200 19.59 -9.11 18.62
C LEU A 200 19.22 -7.81 17.92
N CYS A 201 18.28 -7.03 18.47
CA CYS A 201 17.93 -5.72 17.91
C CYS A 201 19.13 -4.75 17.86
N LYS A 202 19.97 -4.73 18.92
CA LYS A 202 21.19 -3.89 18.93
C LYS A 202 22.17 -4.29 17.86
N VAL A 203 22.42 -5.59 17.67
CA VAL A 203 23.34 -6.11 16.64
C VAL A 203 22.86 -5.73 15.24
N VAL A 204 21.57 -5.89 14.96
CA VAL A 204 20.97 -5.50 13.67
C VAL A 204 21.18 -4.01 13.39
N ILE A 205 20.89 -3.14 14.36
CA ILE A 205 21.08 -1.68 14.21
C ILE A 205 22.55 -1.35 14.00
N MET A 206 23.45 -1.97 14.76
CA MET A 206 24.88 -1.72 14.63
C MET A 206 25.39 -2.10 13.25
N LYS A 207 25.00 -3.26 12.74
CA LYS A 207 25.36 -3.71 11.38
C LYS A 207 24.78 -2.82 10.28
N ALA A 208 23.54 -2.38 10.43
CA ALA A 208 22.92 -1.45 9.50
C ALA A 208 23.66 -0.09 9.47
N ARG A 209 24.08 0.41 10.64
CA ARG A 209 24.89 1.65 10.73
C ARG A 209 26.24 1.54 10.02
N GLU A 210 26.93 0.40 10.10
CA GLU A 210 28.15 0.14 9.37
C GLU A 210 27.97 0.27 7.85
N GLN A 211 26.75 -0.03 7.36
CA GLN A 211 26.38 0.07 5.95
C GLN A 211 25.70 1.43 5.59
N GLY A 212 25.61 2.36 6.54
CA GLY A 212 24.96 3.65 6.32
C GLY A 212 23.42 3.59 6.23
N ILE A 213 22.79 2.47 6.66
CA ILE A 213 21.35 2.25 6.57
C ILE A 213 20.70 2.53 7.92
N LYS A 214 19.54 3.23 7.91
CA LYS A 214 18.73 3.50 9.10
C LYS A 214 17.57 2.51 9.17
N VAL A 215 17.49 1.74 10.25
CA VAL A 215 16.55 0.62 10.38
C VAL A 215 15.74 0.66 11.66
N VAL A 216 14.64 -0.08 11.66
CA VAL A 216 13.89 -0.51 12.86
C VAL A 216 13.99 -2.02 12.94
N ALA A 217 14.37 -2.53 14.10
CA ALA A 217 14.46 -3.96 14.39
C ALA A 217 13.40 -4.35 15.42
N ALA A 218 12.67 -5.44 15.15
CA ALA A 218 11.66 -6.02 16.05
C ALA A 218 11.89 -7.53 16.20
N VAL A 219 11.71 -8.05 17.42
CA VAL A 219 11.79 -9.49 17.73
C VAL A 219 10.53 -9.91 18.48
N CYS A 220 9.90 -10.98 18.02
CA CYS A 220 8.75 -11.63 18.65
C CYS A 220 9.11 -13.00 19.20
N ASP A 221 8.35 -13.47 20.22
CA ASP A 221 8.40 -14.85 20.68
C ASP A 221 7.65 -15.80 19.71
N ASN A 222 7.68 -17.10 19.99
CA ASN A 222 6.98 -18.10 19.19
C ASN A 222 5.45 -17.97 19.18
N GLY A 223 4.89 -17.15 20.05
CA GLY A 223 3.46 -16.81 20.09
C GLY A 223 3.11 -15.55 19.32
N GLY A 224 4.11 -14.88 18.71
CA GLY A 224 3.93 -13.61 18.02
C GLY A 224 3.93 -12.39 18.94
N ASN A 225 4.21 -12.55 20.25
CA ASN A 225 4.26 -11.42 21.17
C ASN A 225 5.57 -10.66 20.99
N LEU A 226 5.50 -9.34 20.88
CA LEU A 226 6.68 -8.48 20.73
C LEU A 226 7.54 -8.54 22.02
N LEU A 227 8.79 -8.93 21.87
CA LEU A 227 9.77 -9.00 22.97
C LEU A 227 10.68 -7.77 23.00
N SER A 228 11.11 -7.29 21.85
CA SER A 228 11.95 -6.10 21.72
C SER A 228 11.69 -5.36 20.44
N LEU A 229 11.76 -4.03 20.51
CA LEU A 229 11.72 -3.12 19.39
C LEU A 229 12.78 -2.04 19.59
N LYS A 230 13.65 -1.85 18.61
CA LYS A 230 14.62 -0.75 18.60
C LYS A 230 14.58 -0.03 17.27
N ARG A 231 14.54 1.30 17.34
CA ARG A 231 14.61 2.17 16.18
C ARG A 231 15.96 2.89 16.18
N ASP A 232 16.65 2.89 15.04
CA ASP A 232 17.80 3.75 14.84
C ASP A 232 17.36 5.21 14.74
N ASP A 233 18.20 6.14 15.22
CA ASP A 233 17.97 7.57 15.05
C ASP A 233 17.81 7.87 13.54
N ASP A 234 16.87 8.75 13.21
CA ASP A 234 16.50 9.12 11.83
C ASP A 234 15.88 8.00 10.95
N ALA A 235 15.64 6.79 11.47
CA ALA A 235 14.84 5.82 10.75
C ALA A 235 13.38 6.30 10.61
N PHE A 236 12.73 5.98 9.47
CA PHE A 236 11.35 6.39 9.23
C PHE A 236 10.41 5.85 10.30
N ILE A 237 9.50 6.69 10.80
CA ILE A 237 8.52 6.31 11.84
C ILE A 237 7.61 5.19 11.33
N ALA A 238 7.19 5.22 10.07
CA ALA A 238 6.38 4.16 9.46
C ALA A 238 7.07 2.78 9.46
N SER A 239 8.40 2.72 9.57
CA SER A 239 9.13 1.47 9.67
C SER A 239 8.91 0.73 10.99
N ILE A 240 8.37 1.39 12.01
CA ILE A 240 8.04 0.76 13.30
C ILE A 240 6.94 -0.29 13.10
N ASP A 241 5.81 0.11 12.52
CA ASP A 241 4.67 -0.78 12.28
C ASP A 241 5.04 -1.90 11.31
N ILE A 242 5.84 -1.58 10.29
CA ILE A 242 6.35 -2.57 9.33
C ILE A 242 7.22 -3.61 10.04
N ALA A 243 8.14 -3.21 10.92
CA ALA A 243 9.03 -4.13 11.63
C ALA A 243 8.24 -5.06 12.57
N ILE A 244 7.27 -4.52 13.32
CA ILE A 244 6.40 -5.30 14.20
C ILE A 244 5.59 -6.33 13.41
N ASN A 245 4.94 -5.89 12.33
CA ASN A 245 4.11 -6.77 11.50
C ASN A 245 4.94 -7.86 10.81
N LYS A 246 6.16 -7.56 10.36
CA LYS A 246 7.07 -8.55 9.79
C LYS A 246 7.51 -9.59 10.83
N ALA A 247 7.88 -9.17 12.03
CA ALA A 247 8.25 -10.08 13.11
C ALA A 247 7.07 -11.01 13.48
N PHE A 248 5.85 -10.47 13.62
CA PHE A 248 4.64 -11.23 13.87
C PHE A 248 4.34 -12.24 12.74
N THR A 249 4.40 -11.80 11.47
CA THR A 249 4.12 -12.66 10.32
C THR A 249 5.13 -13.81 10.21
N SER A 250 6.42 -13.54 10.40
CA SER A 250 7.47 -14.56 10.40
C SER A 250 7.20 -15.67 11.43
N THR A 251 6.74 -15.30 12.61
CA THR A 251 6.42 -16.24 13.67
C THR A 251 5.13 -17.01 13.39
N SER A 252 4.08 -16.29 12.97
CA SER A 252 2.74 -16.87 12.75
C SER A 252 2.71 -17.88 11.60
N LEU A 253 3.48 -17.62 10.53
CA LEU A 253 3.57 -18.50 9.37
C LEU A 253 4.69 -19.54 9.49
N LYS A 254 5.56 -19.45 10.50
CA LYS A 254 6.79 -20.25 10.63
C LYS A 254 7.66 -20.22 9.38
N MET A 255 7.66 -19.10 8.70
CA MET A 255 8.36 -18.87 7.45
C MET A 255 9.24 -17.64 7.57
N SER A 256 10.33 -17.61 6.81
CA SER A 256 11.10 -16.37 6.63
C SER A 256 10.22 -15.32 5.95
N THR A 257 10.35 -14.07 6.33
CA THR A 257 9.64 -12.94 5.70
C THR A 257 10.13 -12.64 4.27
N GLU A 258 11.02 -13.48 3.76
CA GLU A 258 11.58 -13.44 2.40
C GLU A 258 10.92 -14.47 1.47
N GLN A 259 10.04 -15.32 1.96
CA GLN A 259 9.23 -16.26 1.17
C GLN A 259 7.80 -15.65 1.01
#